data_77a87e6cdb89dd0c5bef87614c1988f6
#
_entry.id   77a87e6cdb89dd0c5bef87614c1988f6
#
_cell.length_a   1.000
_cell.length_b   1.000
_cell.length_c   1.000
_cell.angle_alpha   90.00
_cell.angle_beta   90.00
_cell.angle_gamma   90.00
#
_symmetry.space_group_name_H-M   'P 1'
#
loop_
_entity.id
_entity.type
_entity.pdbx_description
1 polymer ?
#
loop_
_entity_poly.entity_id
_entity_poly.type
_entity_poly.pdbx_seq_one_letter_code
_entity_poly.pdbx_strand_id
1 'polypeptide(L)'
;KEDMIVLKKSEKMLSINDAIQKLIDSLKKITNDIIIVSDRDKVICSTDKNFLNENIDERVINAIDERKILDGINFKVGKKVIEGKFYMSPVIVEADALGSVIILSNKEINDKLIILNNVINVIISMKLY
;
A
#
# COMPACT_ATOMS: atom_id res chain seq x y z
N LYS A 1 21.42 3.61 14.85
CA LYS A 1 21.16 2.20 15.15
C LYS A 1 19.71 1.83 14.87
N GLU A 2 18.76 2.67 15.30
CA GLU A 2 17.38 2.51 14.91
C GLU A 2 17.22 2.63 13.40
N ASP A 3 17.97 3.54 12.79
CA ASP A 3 17.95 3.75 11.34
C ASP A 3 18.39 2.50 10.57
N MET A 4 19.36 1.77 11.09
CA MET A 4 19.80 0.53 10.47
C MET A 4 18.73 -0.57 10.53
N ILE A 5 17.99 -0.65 11.62
CA ILE A 5 16.89 -1.61 11.75
C ILE A 5 15.77 -1.29 10.77
N VAL A 6 15.41 -0.02 10.65
CA VAL A 6 14.38 0.45 9.70
C VAL A 6 14.83 0.18 8.26
N LEU A 7 16.09 0.44 7.92
CA LEU A 7 16.63 0.17 6.59
C LEU A 7 16.57 -1.32 6.25
N LYS A 8 16.92 -2.21 7.20
CA LYS A 8 16.84 -3.66 6.98
C LYS A 8 15.40 -4.12 6.73
N LYS A 9 14.44 -3.56 7.46
CA LYS A 9 13.02 -3.90 7.27
C LYS A 9 12.51 -3.38 5.92
N SER A 10 12.94 -2.20 5.50
CA SER A 10 12.61 -1.65 4.19
C SER A 10 13.19 -2.51 3.06
N GLU A 11 14.41 -3.00 3.23
CA GLU A 11 15.03 -3.93 2.28
C GLU A 11 14.24 -5.25 2.23
N LYS A 12 13.76 -5.75 3.38
CA LYS A 12 12.90 -6.93 3.41
C LYS A 12 11.59 -6.69 2.66
N MET A 13 11.03 -5.50 2.77
CA MET A 13 9.82 -5.14 2.04
C MET A 13 10.04 -5.22 0.53
N LEU A 14 11.18 -4.74 0.04
CA LEU A 14 11.56 -4.89 -1.37
C LEU A 14 11.78 -6.35 -1.76
N SER A 15 12.35 -7.16 -0.86
CA SER A 15 12.66 -8.57 -1.13
C SER A 15 11.42 -9.45 -1.25
N ILE A 16 10.30 -9.04 -0.69
CA ILE A 16 9.04 -9.82 -0.75
C ILE A 16 8.09 -9.34 -1.83
N ASN A 17 8.51 -8.33 -2.62
CA ASN A 17 7.59 -7.69 -3.57
C ASN A 17 7.05 -8.66 -4.62
N ASP A 18 7.82 -9.64 -5.07
CA ASP A 18 7.34 -10.64 -6.04
C ASP A 18 6.18 -11.46 -5.47
N ALA A 19 6.28 -11.89 -4.23
CA ALA A 19 5.22 -12.65 -3.57
C ALA A 19 3.97 -11.79 -3.37
N ILE A 20 4.15 -10.54 -2.97
CA ILE A 20 3.04 -9.61 -2.76
C ILE A 20 2.39 -9.26 -4.11
N GLN A 21 3.19 -9.06 -5.15
CA GLN A 21 2.65 -8.79 -6.49
C GLN A 21 1.79 -9.95 -6.98
N LYS A 22 2.22 -11.18 -6.78
CA LYS A 22 1.43 -12.37 -7.12
C LYS A 22 0.13 -12.44 -6.33
N LEU A 23 0.19 -12.11 -5.04
CA LEU A 23 -0.98 -12.07 -4.18
C LEU A 23 -2.02 -11.07 -4.70
N ILE A 24 -1.63 -9.83 -4.91
CA ILE A 24 -2.58 -8.80 -5.36
C ILE A 24 -3.08 -9.04 -6.77
N ASP A 25 -2.25 -9.58 -7.66
CA ASP A 25 -2.69 -9.95 -9.01
C ASP A 25 -3.77 -11.05 -8.96
N SER A 26 -3.65 -11.98 -8.04
CA SER A 26 -4.66 -13.02 -7.83
C SER A 26 -6.01 -12.44 -7.39
N LEU A 27 -5.98 -11.32 -6.68
CA LEU A 27 -7.18 -10.67 -6.17
C LEU A 27 -7.96 -9.92 -7.26
N LYS A 28 -7.38 -9.72 -8.45
CA LYS A 28 -8.11 -9.17 -9.59
C LYS A 28 -9.34 -9.98 -9.96
N LYS A 29 -9.35 -11.26 -9.63
CA LYS A 29 -10.51 -12.13 -9.86
C LYS A 29 -11.66 -11.85 -8.90
N ILE A 30 -11.37 -11.19 -7.79
CA ILE A 30 -12.34 -10.88 -6.72
C ILE A 30 -12.83 -9.46 -6.84
N THR A 31 -11.95 -8.54 -7.22
CA THR A 31 -12.27 -7.12 -7.33
C THR A 31 -11.62 -6.51 -8.56
N ASN A 32 -12.33 -5.56 -9.20
CA ASN A 32 -11.79 -4.77 -10.30
C ASN A 32 -11.08 -3.52 -9.82
N ASP A 33 -11.06 -3.30 -8.52
CA ASP A 33 -10.40 -2.14 -7.93
C ASP A 33 -8.89 -2.28 -8.00
N ILE A 34 -8.19 -1.14 -8.02
CA ILE A 34 -6.75 -1.12 -8.09
C ILE A 34 -6.17 -1.30 -6.69
N ILE A 35 -5.23 -2.23 -6.54
CA ILE A 35 -4.53 -2.47 -5.28
C ILE A 35 -3.09 -2.03 -5.46
N ILE A 36 -2.61 -1.22 -4.53
CA ILE A 36 -1.26 -0.68 -4.52
C ILE A 36 -0.61 -1.01 -3.17
N VAL A 37 0.64 -1.42 -3.22
CA VAL A 37 1.48 -1.55 -2.03
C VAL A 37 2.67 -0.62 -2.22
N SER A 38 2.95 0.20 -1.23
CA SER A 38 4.05 1.16 -1.28
C SER A 38 5.03 0.92 -0.15
N ASP A 39 6.28 1.36 -0.37
CA ASP A 39 7.17 1.65 0.74
C ASP A 39 6.84 3.06 1.26
N ARG A 40 7.78 3.76 1.87
CA ARG A 40 7.51 5.09 2.44
C ARG A 40 7.38 6.19 1.38
N ASP A 41 7.80 5.92 0.13
CA ASP A 41 7.89 6.93 -0.92
C ASP A 41 7.23 6.51 -2.23
N LYS A 42 7.37 5.25 -2.60
CA LYS A 42 7.08 4.77 -3.96
C LYS A 42 6.22 3.54 -3.96
N VAL A 43 5.54 3.35 -5.08
CA VAL A 43 4.78 2.13 -5.36
C VAL A 43 5.76 0.98 -5.61
N ILE A 44 5.67 -0.09 -4.82
CA ILE A 44 6.49 -1.29 -5.01
C ILE A 44 5.72 -2.44 -5.66
N CYS A 45 4.41 -2.50 -5.46
CA CYS A 45 3.53 -3.46 -6.12
C CYS A 45 2.24 -2.77 -6.52
N SER A 46 1.67 -3.16 -7.64
CA SER A 46 0.40 -2.60 -8.10
C SER A 46 -0.28 -3.57 -9.05
N THR A 47 -1.60 -3.63 -8.98
CA THR A 47 -2.37 -4.36 -9.99
C THR A 47 -2.39 -3.62 -11.33
N ASP A 48 -2.20 -2.30 -11.31
CA ASP A 48 -1.93 -1.51 -12.52
C ASP A 48 -0.43 -1.27 -12.61
N LYS A 49 0.22 -1.93 -13.55
CA LYS A 49 1.70 -1.92 -13.66
C LYS A 49 2.26 -0.56 -14.05
N ASN A 50 1.44 0.33 -14.60
CA ASN A 50 1.86 1.68 -14.95
C ASN A 50 2.26 2.52 -13.71
N PHE A 51 1.82 2.10 -12.53
CA PHE A 51 2.12 2.83 -11.29
C PHE A 51 3.41 2.39 -10.61
N LEU A 52 4.03 1.31 -11.07
CA LEU A 52 5.25 0.79 -10.43
C LEU A 52 6.36 1.83 -10.43
N ASN A 53 7.02 1.97 -9.29
CA ASN A 53 8.14 2.90 -9.05
C ASN A 53 7.76 4.38 -9.08
N GLU A 54 6.48 4.71 -9.22
CA GLU A 54 6.01 6.08 -9.14
C GLU A 54 5.93 6.55 -7.69
N ASN A 55 6.08 7.85 -7.47
CA ASN A 55 5.92 8.46 -6.15
C ASN A 55 4.46 8.38 -5.73
N ILE A 56 4.22 8.10 -4.45
CA ILE A 56 2.86 8.05 -3.90
C ILE A 56 2.40 9.44 -3.46
N ASP A 57 1.10 9.57 -3.30
CA ASP A 57 0.43 10.78 -2.81
C ASP A 57 1.03 11.23 -1.48
N GLU A 58 1.33 12.54 -1.34
CA GLU A 58 1.90 13.09 -0.10
C GLU A 58 1.00 12.86 1.11
N ARG A 59 -0.32 12.85 0.92
CA ARG A 59 -1.25 12.56 2.01
C ARG A 59 -1.01 11.17 2.59
N VAL A 60 -0.66 10.21 1.72
CA VAL A 60 -0.34 8.85 2.15
C VAL A 60 1.01 8.82 2.88
N ILE A 61 2.01 9.53 2.39
CA ILE A 61 3.32 9.63 3.07
C ILE A 61 3.12 10.16 4.49
N ASN A 62 2.34 11.22 4.65
CA ASN A 62 2.05 11.79 5.95
C ASN A 62 1.29 10.81 6.85
N ALA A 63 0.33 10.09 6.29
CA ALA A 63 -0.44 9.09 7.04
C ALA A 63 0.45 7.92 7.51
N ILE A 64 1.42 7.51 6.69
CA ILE A 64 2.40 6.49 7.09
C ILE A 64 3.21 7.00 8.29
N ASP A 65 3.73 8.21 8.21
CA ASP A 65 4.52 8.81 9.30
C ASP A 65 3.71 8.94 10.58
N GLU A 66 2.45 9.28 10.47
CA GLU A 66 1.53 9.41 11.61
C GLU A 66 0.93 8.08 12.05
N ARG A 67 1.17 7.00 11.32
CA ARG A 67 0.64 5.66 11.59
C ARG A 67 -0.88 5.63 11.59
N LYS A 68 -1.49 6.34 10.65
CA LYS A 68 -2.94 6.49 10.56
C LYS A 68 -3.51 5.89 9.29
N ILE A 69 -4.72 5.39 9.39
CA ILE A 69 -5.54 5.03 8.23
C ILE A 69 -6.00 6.32 7.56
N LEU A 70 -6.06 6.31 6.24
CA LEU A 70 -6.49 7.47 5.47
C LEU A 70 -7.55 7.06 4.45
N ASP A 71 -8.68 7.76 4.51
CA ASP A 71 -9.71 7.76 3.47
C ASP A 71 -9.56 9.02 2.65
N GLY A 72 -9.70 8.93 1.34
CA GLY A 72 -9.62 10.12 0.52
C GLY A 72 -10.22 9.93 -0.86
N ILE A 73 -10.14 10.99 -1.64
CA ILE A 73 -10.56 11.01 -3.04
C ILE A 73 -9.41 11.50 -3.90
N ASN A 74 -9.45 11.10 -5.18
CA ASN A 74 -8.53 11.60 -6.19
C ASN A 74 -7.06 11.36 -5.82
N PHE A 75 -6.72 10.08 -5.73
CA PHE A 75 -5.37 9.62 -5.38
C PHE A 75 -4.35 10.08 -6.41
N LYS A 76 -3.26 10.66 -5.96
CA LYS A 76 -2.16 11.08 -6.83
C LYS A 76 -1.06 10.02 -6.83
N VAL A 77 -0.68 9.57 -8.02
CA VAL A 77 0.44 8.66 -8.21
C VAL A 77 1.34 9.22 -9.32
N GLY A 78 2.59 9.51 -8.98
CA GLY A 78 3.46 10.25 -9.88
C GLY A 78 2.85 11.61 -10.21
N LYS A 79 2.64 11.87 -11.49
CA LYS A 79 2.00 13.11 -11.97
C LYS A 79 0.52 12.92 -12.29
N LYS A 80 0.00 11.70 -12.16
CA LYS A 80 -1.39 11.39 -12.49
C LYS A 80 -2.29 11.51 -11.27
N VAL A 81 -3.52 11.96 -11.49
CA VAL A 81 -4.58 11.96 -10.48
C VAL A 81 -5.61 10.93 -10.93
N ILE A 82 -5.89 9.98 -10.06
CA ILE A 82 -6.88 8.93 -10.31
C ILE A 82 -8.17 9.33 -9.63
N GLU A 83 -9.19 9.60 -10.42
CA GLU A 83 -10.51 9.96 -9.89
C GLU A 83 -11.12 8.78 -9.14
N GLY A 84 -11.87 9.08 -8.09
CA GLY A 84 -12.55 8.10 -7.28
C GLY A 84 -12.11 8.16 -5.83
N LYS A 85 -12.43 7.12 -5.09
CA LYS A 85 -12.14 7.03 -3.66
C LYS A 85 -10.97 6.09 -3.41
N PHE A 86 -10.26 6.32 -2.31
CA PHE A 86 -9.21 5.41 -1.90
C PHE A 86 -9.24 5.18 -0.40
N TYR A 87 -8.73 4.03 0.00
CA TYR A 87 -8.56 3.65 1.39
C TYR A 87 -7.14 3.15 1.58
N MET A 88 -6.46 3.70 2.57
CA MET A 88 -5.06 3.39 2.85
C MET A 88 -4.90 2.93 4.29
N SER A 89 -4.13 1.86 4.50
CA SER A 89 -3.68 1.45 5.83
C SER A 89 -2.15 1.40 5.86
N PRO A 90 -1.53 1.88 6.94
CA PRO A 90 -0.08 1.81 7.06
C PRO A 90 0.37 0.39 7.43
N VAL A 91 1.50 -0.03 6.87
CA VAL A 91 2.15 -1.29 7.25
C VAL A 91 3.12 -1.00 8.40
N ILE A 92 2.79 -1.50 9.58
CA ILE A 92 3.55 -1.26 10.80
C ILE A 92 4.06 -2.59 11.32
N VAL A 93 5.37 -2.69 11.53
CA VAL A 93 6.01 -3.88 12.09
C VAL A 93 6.91 -3.42 13.23
N GLU A 94 6.66 -3.94 14.43
CA GLU A 94 7.43 -3.60 15.63
C GLU A 94 7.54 -2.09 15.85
N ALA A 95 6.43 -1.39 15.72
CA ALA A 95 6.30 0.06 15.85
C ALA A 95 6.93 0.89 14.71
N ASP A 96 7.57 0.27 13.73
CA ASP A 96 8.10 0.96 12.55
C ASP A 96 7.07 0.99 11.43
N ALA A 97 6.81 2.17 10.89
CA ALA A 97 5.94 2.34 9.73
C ALA A 97 6.78 2.18 8.46
N LEU A 98 6.54 1.11 7.70
CA LEU A 98 7.38 0.71 6.59
C LEU A 98 6.80 1.05 5.22
N GLY A 99 5.50 1.22 5.14
CA GLY A 99 4.82 1.48 3.88
C GLY A 99 3.32 1.48 4.05
N SER A 100 2.61 1.15 3.00
CA SER A 100 1.14 1.18 3.01
C SER A 100 0.52 0.17 2.05
N VAL A 101 -0.74 -0.13 2.31
CA VAL A 101 -1.63 -0.82 1.38
C VAL A 101 -2.75 0.14 1.01
N ILE A 102 -2.98 0.33 -0.28
CA ILE A 102 -3.94 1.30 -0.80
C ILE A 102 -4.87 0.59 -1.78
N ILE A 103 -6.16 0.83 -1.65
CA ILE A 103 -7.16 0.37 -2.63
C ILE A 103 -7.83 1.58 -3.22
N LEU A 104 -7.87 1.63 -4.56
CA LEU A 104 -8.54 2.68 -5.32
C LEU A 104 -9.82 2.12 -5.92
N SER A 105 -10.92 2.83 -5.75
CA SER A 105 -12.20 2.43 -6.33
C SER A 105 -12.88 3.62 -6.98
N ASN A 106 -13.50 3.41 -8.13
CA ASN A 106 -14.35 4.41 -8.76
C ASN A 106 -15.77 4.46 -8.16
N LYS A 107 -16.01 3.62 -7.16
CA LYS A 107 -17.26 3.53 -6.41
C LYS A 107 -16.99 3.83 -4.94
N GLU A 108 -17.89 3.40 -4.05
CA GLU A 108 -17.70 3.55 -2.62
C GLU A 108 -16.68 2.55 -2.08
N ILE A 109 -15.94 2.97 -1.05
CA ILE A 109 -15.12 2.05 -0.28
C ILE A 109 -16.04 1.38 0.73
N ASN A 110 -16.44 0.16 0.45
CA ASN A 110 -17.33 -0.62 1.29
C ASN A 110 -16.53 -1.49 2.27
N ASP A 111 -17.26 -2.18 3.16
CA ASP A 111 -16.64 -3.04 4.17
C ASP A 111 -15.80 -4.15 3.55
N LYS A 112 -16.21 -4.68 2.41
CA LYS A 112 -15.44 -5.70 1.70
C LYS A 112 -14.05 -5.21 1.31
N LEU A 113 -13.94 -3.99 0.81
CA LEU A 113 -12.66 -3.40 0.41
C LEU A 113 -11.79 -3.08 1.63
N ILE A 114 -12.40 -2.63 2.72
CA ILE A 114 -11.69 -2.38 3.97
C ILE A 114 -11.11 -3.68 4.52
N ILE A 115 -11.91 -4.74 4.55
CA ILE A 115 -11.47 -6.06 5.01
C ILE A 115 -10.32 -6.57 4.10
N LEU A 116 -10.48 -6.44 2.80
CA LEU A 116 -9.45 -6.86 1.84
C LEU A 116 -8.14 -6.12 2.09
N ASN A 117 -8.21 -4.81 2.28
CA ASN A 117 -7.04 -3.99 2.59
C ASN A 117 -6.35 -4.48 3.86
N ASN A 118 -7.11 -4.73 4.92
CA ASN A 118 -6.58 -5.18 6.19
C ASN A 118 -5.95 -6.57 6.10
N VAL A 119 -6.55 -7.48 5.33
CA VAL A 119 -6.00 -8.83 5.14
C VAL A 119 -4.66 -8.76 4.41
N ILE A 120 -4.57 -7.97 3.36
CA ILE A 120 -3.32 -7.77 2.63
C ILE A 120 -2.25 -7.20 3.56
N ASN A 121 -2.61 -6.20 4.35
CA ASN A 121 -1.71 -5.58 5.31
C ASN A 121 -1.16 -6.60 6.32
N VAL A 122 -2.04 -7.43 6.88
CA VAL A 122 -1.63 -8.48 7.83
C VAL A 122 -0.66 -9.47 7.19
N ILE A 123 -0.95 -9.91 5.96
CA ILE A 123 -0.07 -10.84 5.24
C ILE A 123 1.32 -10.22 5.04
N ILE A 124 1.38 -8.97 4.61
CA ILE A 124 2.65 -8.27 4.43
C ILE A 124 3.39 -8.16 5.76
N SER A 125 2.70 -7.75 6.80
CA SER A 125 3.28 -7.58 8.15
C SER A 125 3.85 -8.90 8.68
N MET A 126 3.17 -10.01 8.44
CA MET A 126 3.64 -11.34 8.85
C MET A 126 4.93 -11.73 8.12
N LYS A 127 5.05 -11.39 6.84
CA LYS A 127 6.25 -11.69 6.05
C LYS A 127 7.44 -10.84 6.46
N LEU A 128 7.20 -9.65 6.99
CA LEU A 128 8.25 -8.72 7.42
C LEU A 128 8.65 -8.93 8.89
N TYR A 129 7.80 -9.60 9.65
CA TYR A 129 8.07 -9.88 11.05
C TYR A 129 9.14 -10.95 11.19
#